data_8b4cc7e51218d4b73e35fd0b85ca22a7
#
_entry.id   8b4cc7e51218d4b73e35fd0b85ca22a7
#
_cell.length_a   1.000
_cell.length_b   1.000
_cell.length_c   1.000
_cell.angle_alpha   90.00
_cell.angle_beta   90.00
_cell.angle_gamma   90.00
#
_symmetry.space_group_name_H-M   'P 1'
#
loop_
_entity.id
_entity.type
_entity.pdbx_description
1 polymer ?
#
loop_
_entity_poly.entity_id
_entity_poly.type
_entity_poly.pdbx_seq_one_letter_code
_entity_poly.pdbx_strand_id
1 'polypeptide(L)'
;MISRDRAPQRLATVDLGTNTVRLLVVEADDRGWRPLHQTQRVTRLGEGQTGAGCLLPEPMRRTAAAVAEFARAARGLGATRVRIVATSAVREADNRGEFVARLEAESGEPVEVVSGEDEARLTLQGVTSGLPGLGDAFVLFDIGGGSTEFVLARGGGAAAAVSLRLGVVPLVEEWGEPGPVRWDRFARMREGVERRLAAEVPDTIVAAGTDELVGTAGTVTTLAALDLGLSTYDAARVHGHRLGRVAVERELARLGALSVADRGRLPCLEPGRADVIIPGIAICLATMARFRREHLVVSDRGLREGILYELLGTTR
;
A
#
# COMPACT_ATOMS: atom_id res chain seq x y z
N MET A 1 1.19 42.63 4.89
CA MET A 1 0.29 41.63 5.54
C MET A 1 1.17 40.60 6.22
N ILE A 2 1.27 40.64 7.53
CA ILE A 2 2.13 39.74 8.33
C ILE A 2 1.48 38.36 8.28
N SER A 3 2.12 37.40 7.60
CA SER A 3 1.78 35.99 7.68
C SER A 3 1.85 35.62 9.17
N ARG A 4 0.71 35.24 9.77
CA ARG A 4 0.70 34.65 11.11
C ARG A 4 1.35 33.28 10.97
N ASP A 5 2.59 33.13 11.43
CA ASP A 5 3.20 31.81 11.62
C ASP A 5 2.21 30.96 12.42
N ARG A 6 1.60 29.96 11.78
CA ARG A 6 0.78 29.00 12.50
C ARG A 6 1.69 28.23 13.44
N ALA A 7 1.29 28.16 14.71
CA ALA A 7 1.99 27.32 15.67
C ALA A 7 2.05 25.86 15.14
N PRO A 8 3.19 25.18 15.27
CA PRO A 8 3.32 23.81 14.83
C PRO A 8 2.21 22.94 15.41
N GLN A 9 1.53 22.18 14.57
CA GLN A 9 0.50 21.23 15.00
C GLN A 9 0.98 19.80 14.80
N ARG A 10 0.58 18.91 15.69
CA ARG A 10 0.87 17.48 15.56
C ARG A 10 -0.36 16.74 15.10
N LEU A 11 -0.20 15.99 14.01
CA LEU A 11 -1.24 15.24 13.32
C LEU A 11 -0.82 13.79 13.21
N ALA A 12 -1.80 12.90 13.18
CA ALA A 12 -1.55 11.49 12.95
C ALA A 12 -2.51 10.89 11.93
N THR A 13 -2.00 9.95 11.15
CA THR A 13 -2.77 9.13 10.23
C THR A 13 -2.56 7.65 10.54
N VAL A 14 -3.64 6.88 10.53
CA VAL A 14 -3.62 5.42 10.61
C VAL A 14 -4.25 4.87 9.34
N ASP A 15 -3.43 4.18 8.55
CA ASP A 15 -3.85 3.42 7.37
C ASP A 15 -4.09 1.96 7.78
N LEU A 16 -5.35 1.54 7.76
CA LEU A 16 -5.77 0.19 8.09
C LEU A 16 -6.01 -0.61 6.82
N GLY A 17 -4.95 -1.26 6.34
CA GLY A 17 -5.00 -2.12 5.17
C GLY A 17 -5.38 -3.57 5.49
N THR A 18 -5.58 -4.37 4.44
CA THR A 18 -5.91 -5.80 4.52
C THR A 18 -4.83 -6.63 5.19
N ASN A 19 -3.55 -6.30 4.96
CA ASN A 19 -2.41 -7.04 5.54
C ASN A 19 -1.74 -6.31 6.70
N THR A 20 -1.68 -4.97 6.65
CA THR A 20 -0.81 -4.17 7.50
C THR A 20 -1.55 -2.92 7.98
N VAL A 21 -1.42 -2.58 9.26
CA VAL A 21 -1.80 -1.28 9.81
C VAL A 21 -0.55 -0.41 9.89
N ARG A 22 -0.64 0.86 9.48
CA ARG A 22 0.47 1.82 9.48
C ARG A 22 0.10 3.07 10.24
N LEU A 23 1.03 3.59 11.03
CA LEU A 23 0.91 4.87 11.74
C LEU A 23 1.96 5.85 11.21
N LEU A 24 1.54 7.10 11.00
CA LEU A 24 2.43 8.24 10.80
C LEU A 24 1.99 9.37 11.74
N VAL A 25 2.90 9.85 12.57
CA VAL A 25 2.72 11.05 13.39
C VAL A 25 3.68 12.11 12.86
N VAL A 26 3.17 13.29 12.60
CA VAL A 26 3.96 14.41 12.07
C VAL A 26 3.83 15.66 12.93
N GLU A 27 4.83 16.51 12.83
CA GLU A 27 4.74 17.93 13.20
C GLU A 27 4.70 18.73 11.91
N ALA A 28 3.68 19.59 11.78
CA ALA A 28 3.41 20.35 10.58
C ALA A 28 3.26 21.85 10.89
N ASP A 29 3.82 22.69 10.04
CA ASP A 29 3.75 24.14 10.06
C ASP A 29 3.55 24.70 8.64
N ASP A 30 3.65 26.02 8.47
CA ASP A 30 3.49 26.68 7.18
C ASP A 30 4.60 26.33 6.16
N ARG A 31 5.71 25.72 6.59
CA ARG A 31 6.84 25.30 5.76
C ARG A 31 6.73 23.86 5.27
N GLY A 32 5.78 23.09 5.86
CA GLY A 32 5.55 21.68 5.53
C GLY A 32 5.39 20.81 6.76
N TRP A 33 5.80 19.57 6.63
CA TRP A 33 5.72 18.61 7.75
C TRP A 33 6.99 17.75 7.84
N ARG A 34 7.27 17.30 9.07
CA ARG A 34 8.33 16.32 9.34
C ARG A 34 7.78 15.15 10.16
N PRO A 35 8.21 13.91 9.90
CA PRO A 35 7.78 12.78 10.70
C PRO A 35 8.38 12.90 12.12
N LEU A 36 7.54 12.65 13.12
CA LEU A 36 7.94 12.46 14.50
C LEU A 36 8.07 10.98 14.84
N HIS A 37 7.14 10.20 14.32
CA HIS A 37 7.10 8.76 14.52
C HIS A 37 6.39 8.08 13.35
N GLN A 38 6.93 6.94 12.93
CA GLN A 38 6.26 6.07 11.97
C GLN A 38 6.51 4.61 12.36
N THR A 39 5.47 3.81 12.26
CA THR A 39 5.53 2.39 12.55
C THR A 39 4.46 1.64 11.76
N GLN A 40 4.63 0.34 11.67
CA GLN A 40 3.63 -0.53 11.05
C GLN A 40 3.54 -1.86 11.80
N ARG A 41 2.40 -2.54 11.62
CA ARG A 41 2.18 -3.89 12.14
C ARG A 41 1.43 -4.74 11.14
N VAL A 42 1.98 -5.89 10.80
CA VAL A 42 1.29 -6.89 9.99
C VAL A 42 0.25 -7.57 10.87
N THR A 43 -1.02 -7.31 10.60
CA THR A 43 -2.16 -7.84 11.36
C THR A 43 -2.97 -8.87 10.58
N ARG A 44 -2.79 -8.92 9.25
CA ARG A 44 -3.49 -9.85 8.35
C ARG A 44 -5.00 -9.84 8.57
N LEU A 45 -5.59 -8.64 8.57
CA LEU A 45 -7.03 -8.49 8.77
C LEU A 45 -7.85 -9.30 7.78
N GLY A 46 -7.40 -9.38 6.51
CA GLY A 46 -8.08 -10.12 5.45
C GLY A 46 -7.84 -11.63 5.44
N GLU A 47 -7.12 -12.19 6.42
CA GLU A 47 -6.89 -13.64 6.52
C GLU A 47 -8.21 -14.40 6.61
N GLY A 48 -8.41 -15.38 5.70
CA GLY A 48 -9.61 -16.19 5.64
C GLY A 48 -10.88 -15.48 5.11
N GLN A 49 -10.81 -14.20 4.79
CA GLN A 49 -11.97 -13.43 4.34
C GLN A 49 -12.50 -13.89 2.98
N THR A 50 -11.61 -14.30 2.06
CA THR A 50 -11.99 -14.69 0.69
C THR A 50 -13.02 -15.81 0.67
N GLY A 51 -12.91 -16.79 1.56
CA GLY A 51 -13.85 -17.90 1.67
C GLY A 51 -15.08 -17.60 2.52
N ALA A 52 -14.97 -16.66 3.47
CA ALA A 52 -16.00 -16.41 4.49
C ALA A 52 -16.93 -15.21 4.15
N GLY A 53 -16.51 -14.29 3.28
CA GLY A 53 -17.22 -13.03 3.02
C GLY A 53 -17.19 -12.03 4.19
N CYS A 54 -16.65 -12.43 5.33
CA CYS A 54 -16.58 -11.62 6.55
C CYS A 54 -15.17 -11.68 7.16
N LEU A 55 -14.86 -10.70 8.00
CA LEU A 55 -13.63 -10.68 8.80
C LEU A 55 -13.73 -11.73 9.91
N LEU A 56 -12.65 -12.49 10.11
CA LEU A 56 -12.60 -13.49 11.14
C LEU A 56 -12.32 -12.86 12.53
N PRO A 57 -12.82 -13.48 13.63
CA PRO A 57 -12.70 -12.90 14.98
C PRO A 57 -11.26 -12.61 15.42
N GLU A 58 -10.32 -13.52 15.13
CA GLU A 58 -8.94 -13.38 15.58
C GLU A 58 -8.17 -12.27 14.80
N PRO A 59 -8.23 -12.18 13.44
CA PRO A 59 -7.77 -11.03 12.69
C PRO A 59 -8.36 -9.70 13.16
N MET A 60 -9.68 -9.65 13.43
CA MET A 60 -10.35 -8.47 13.96
C MET A 60 -9.75 -8.05 15.31
N ARG A 61 -9.57 -9.01 16.23
CA ARG A 61 -9.04 -8.76 17.58
C ARG A 61 -7.62 -8.18 17.54
N ARG A 62 -6.69 -8.82 16.80
CA ARG A 62 -5.30 -8.36 16.72
C ARG A 62 -5.17 -7.02 15.99
N THR A 63 -6.03 -6.77 14.99
CA THR A 63 -6.04 -5.49 14.27
C THR A 63 -6.60 -4.37 15.14
N ALA A 64 -7.69 -4.58 15.85
CA ALA A 64 -8.26 -3.60 16.78
C ALA A 64 -7.25 -3.23 17.88
N ALA A 65 -6.58 -4.22 18.46
CA ALA A 65 -5.52 -3.97 19.45
C ALA A 65 -4.37 -3.12 18.88
N ALA A 66 -3.95 -3.37 17.62
CA ALA A 66 -2.90 -2.58 16.97
C ALA A 66 -3.35 -1.13 16.71
N VAL A 67 -4.58 -0.93 16.22
CA VAL A 67 -5.15 0.41 15.97
C VAL A 67 -5.27 1.19 17.28
N ALA A 68 -5.78 0.57 18.34
CA ALA A 68 -5.89 1.20 19.66
C ALA A 68 -4.51 1.58 20.23
N GLU A 69 -3.49 0.74 20.06
CA GLU A 69 -2.12 1.06 20.46
C GLU A 69 -1.58 2.24 19.66
N PHE A 70 -1.79 2.28 18.34
CA PHE A 70 -1.33 3.35 17.47
C PHE A 70 -2.03 4.69 17.79
N ALA A 71 -3.33 4.67 18.06
CA ALA A 71 -4.08 5.85 18.48
C ALA A 71 -3.51 6.41 19.82
N ARG A 72 -3.27 5.55 20.80
CA ARG A 72 -2.64 5.95 22.07
C ARG A 72 -1.23 6.51 21.85
N ALA A 73 -0.40 5.88 21.02
CA ALA A 73 0.94 6.37 20.69
C ALA A 73 0.88 7.76 20.05
N ALA A 74 -0.04 7.96 19.08
CA ALA A 74 -0.25 9.25 18.44
C ALA A 74 -0.63 10.35 19.47
N ARG A 75 -1.59 10.06 20.35
CA ARG A 75 -2.00 10.99 21.42
C ARG A 75 -0.88 11.27 22.41
N GLY A 76 -0.11 10.23 22.81
CA GLY A 76 1.07 10.36 23.67
C GLY A 76 2.16 11.25 23.08
N LEU A 77 2.27 11.28 21.74
CA LEU A 77 3.17 12.20 21.01
C LEU A 77 2.56 13.60 20.80
N GLY A 78 1.38 13.86 21.35
CA GLY A 78 0.71 15.16 21.28
C GLY A 78 -0.07 15.41 20.00
N ALA A 79 -0.44 14.37 19.23
CA ALA A 79 -1.30 14.55 18.08
C ALA A 79 -2.67 15.10 18.49
N THR A 80 -3.03 16.26 17.96
CA THR A 80 -4.31 16.94 18.24
C THR A 80 -5.44 16.37 17.38
N ARG A 81 -5.10 15.78 16.22
CA ARG A 81 -6.02 15.10 15.32
C ARG A 81 -5.42 13.77 14.90
N VAL A 82 -6.23 12.72 14.99
CA VAL A 82 -5.91 11.38 14.50
C VAL A 82 -6.96 11.01 13.46
N ARG A 83 -6.57 10.59 12.26
CA ARG A 83 -7.49 10.09 11.22
C ARG A 83 -7.18 8.65 10.94
N ILE A 84 -8.17 7.78 11.12
CA ILE A 84 -8.07 6.34 10.85
C ILE A 84 -8.87 6.06 9.59
N VAL A 85 -8.21 5.52 8.58
CA VAL A 85 -8.81 5.16 7.31
C VAL A 85 -8.67 3.66 7.10
N ALA A 86 -9.79 2.98 6.89
CA ALA A 86 -9.87 1.55 6.61
C ALA A 86 -10.21 1.32 5.12
N THR A 87 -9.58 0.31 4.54
CA THR A 87 -9.63 0.06 3.09
C THR A 87 -10.27 -1.29 2.75
N SER A 88 -9.81 -1.96 1.72
CA SER A 88 -10.40 -3.12 1.05
C SER A 88 -10.97 -4.18 2.01
N ALA A 89 -10.21 -4.70 2.97
CA ALA A 89 -10.71 -5.77 3.84
C ALA A 89 -11.96 -5.36 4.64
N VAL A 90 -11.98 -4.13 5.17
CA VAL A 90 -13.14 -3.61 5.92
C VAL A 90 -14.27 -3.27 4.96
N ARG A 91 -13.96 -2.63 3.84
CA ARG A 91 -14.94 -2.23 2.83
C ARG A 91 -15.75 -3.40 2.29
N GLU A 92 -15.07 -4.54 2.05
CA GLU A 92 -15.65 -5.71 1.42
C GLU A 92 -16.33 -6.69 2.41
N ALA A 93 -16.21 -6.45 3.71
CA ALA A 93 -16.70 -7.39 4.73
C ALA A 93 -18.18 -7.20 5.04
N ASP A 94 -18.93 -8.30 5.12
CA ASP A 94 -20.35 -8.29 5.53
C ASP A 94 -20.51 -7.81 6.98
N ASN A 95 -19.56 -8.10 7.86
CA ASN A 95 -19.57 -7.70 9.27
C ASN A 95 -18.79 -6.39 9.54
N ARG A 96 -18.56 -5.55 8.50
CA ARG A 96 -17.82 -4.29 8.64
C ARG A 96 -18.34 -3.36 9.73
N GLY A 97 -19.67 -3.28 9.90
CA GLY A 97 -20.28 -2.41 10.91
C GLY A 97 -19.89 -2.78 12.33
N GLU A 98 -19.89 -4.08 12.65
CA GLU A 98 -19.44 -4.59 13.94
C GLU A 98 -17.95 -4.25 14.17
N PHE A 99 -17.12 -4.46 13.15
CA PHE A 99 -15.70 -4.22 13.27
C PHE A 99 -15.37 -2.73 13.41
N VAL A 100 -16.00 -1.85 12.65
CA VAL A 100 -15.85 -0.39 12.77
C VAL A 100 -16.25 0.08 14.19
N ALA A 101 -17.40 -0.34 14.69
CA ALA A 101 -17.83 0.01 16.05
C ALA A 101 -16.82 -0.44 17.13
N ARG A 102 -16.24 -1.63 16.94
CA ARG A 102 -15.18 -2.14 17.82
C ARG A 102 -13.92 -1.28 17.75
N LEU A 103 -13.46 -0.95 16.54
CA LEU A 103 -12.29 -0.09 16.33
C LEU A 103 -12.45 1.27 17.02
N GLU A 104 -13.61 1.90 16.84
CA GLU A 104 -13.93 3.20 17.46
C GLU A 104 -13.98 3.11 18.98
N ALA A 105 -14.60 2.06 19.52
CA ALA A 105 -14.67 1.83 20.97
C ALA A 105 -13.27 1.60 21.59
N GLU A 106 -12.38 0.85 20.93
CA GLU A 106 -11.06 0.53 21.45
C GLU A 106 -10.01 1.64 21.23
N SER A 107 -10.12 2.40 20.11
CA SER A 107 -9.19 3.49 19.78
C SER A 107 -9.59 4.85 20.35
N GLY A 108 -10.87 5.08 20.58
CA GLY A 108 -11.44 6.37 20.93
C GLY A 108 -11.47 7.38 19.78
N GLU A 109 -11.27 6.93 18.54
CA GLU A 109 -11.21 7.76 17.33
C GLU A 109 -12.22 7.25 16.29
N PRO A 110 -12.82 8.15 15.50
CA PRO A 110 -13.69 7.73 14.39
C PRO A 110 -12.90 6.99 13.32
N VAL A 111 -13.54 6.00 12.70
CA VAL A 111 -12.95 5.18 11.63
C VAL A 111 -13.72 5.40 10.32
N GLU A 112 -13.02 5.90 9.32
CA GLU A 112 -13.56 6.11 7.99
C GLU A 112 -13.26 4.91 7.10
N VAL A 113 -14.28 4.34 6.46
CA VAL A 113 -14.12 3.30 5.44
C VAL A 113 -14.23 3.97 4.07
N VAL A 114 -13.12 4.03 3.35
CA VAL A 114 -13.07 4.73 2.05
C VAL A 114 -13.46 3.82 0.89
N SER A 115 -14.03 4.42 -0.15
CA SER A 115 -14.26 3.76 -1.43
C SER A 115 -12.93 3.44 -2.13
N GLY A 116 -12.93 2.53 -3.12
CA GLY A 116 -11.72 2.27 -3.91
C GLY A 116 -11.27 3.49 -4.72
N GLU A 117 -12.18 4.35 -5.14
CA GLU A 117 -11.87 5.61 -5.84
C GLU A 117 -11.22 6.62 -4.89
N ASP A 118 -11.72 6.77 -3.66
CA ASP A 118 -11.12 7.65 -2.66
C ASP A 118 -9.74 7.14 -2.22
N GLU A 119 -9.59 5.82 -2.03
CA GLU A 119 -8.29 5.19 -1.74
C GLU A 119 -7.28 5.51 -2.86
N ALA A 120 -7.68 5.36 -4.12
CA ALA A 120 -6.86 5.67 -5.28
C ALA A 120 -6.50 7.17 -5.36
N ARG A 121 -7.46 8.06 -5.12
CA ARG A 121 -7.26 9.52 -5.10
C ARG A 121 -6.30 9.94 -3.97
N LEU A 122 -6.50 9.44 -2.78
CA LEU A 122 -5.61 9.69 -1.64
C LEU A 122 -4.20 9.17 -1.90
N THR A 123 -4.08 7.96 -2.45
CA THR A 123 -2.78 7.38 -2.81
C THR A 123 -2.07 8.25 -3.84
N LEU A 124 -2.78 8.72 -4.88
CA LEU A 124 -2.22 9.64 -5.86
C LEU A 124 -1.70 10.93 -5.21
N GLN A 125 -2.46 11.53 -4.31
CA GLN A 125 -2.06 12.74 -3.59
C GLN A 125 -0.79 12.51 -2.76
N GLY A 126 -0.70 11.37 -2.06
CA GLY A 126 0.50 11.00 -1.31
C GLY A 126 1.72 10.82 -2.19
N VAL A 127 1.57 10.13 -3.33
CA VAL A 127 2.65 9.88 -4.30
C VAL A 127 3.14 11.19 -4.94
N THR A 128 2.24 11.99 -5.49
CA THR A 128 2.60 13.24 -6.20
C THR A 128 3.24 14.27 -5.30
N SER A 129 2.89 14.26 -4.02
CA SER A 129 3.49 15.16 -3.03
C SER A 129 4.98 14.87 -2.76
N GLY A 130 5.44 13.66 -3.10
CA GLY A 130 6.79 13.20 -2.78
C GLY A 130 7.70 13.02 -3.98
N LEU A 131 7.16 12.87 -5.18
CA LEU A 131 7.92 12.65 -6.42
C LEU A 131 7.86 13.89 -7.32
N PRO A 132 8.69 14.92 -7.06
CA PRO A 132 8.80 16.04 -7.98
C PRO A 132 9.44 15.55 -9.29
N GLY A 133 8.91 15.99 -10.42
CA GLY A 133 9.46 15.68 -11.74
C GLY A 133 8.80 14.49 -12.44
N LEU A 134 7.72 13.93 -11.88
CA LEU A 134 6.83 13.08 -12.68
C LEU A 134 6.25 13.91 -13.83
N GLY A 135 6.16 13.29 -15.00
CA GLY A 135 5.53 13.91 -16.17
C GLY A 135 4.08 14.32 -15.89
N ASP A 136 3.52 15.15 -16.77
CA ASP A 136 2.14 15.67 -16.67
C ASP A 136 1.08 14.53 -16.72
N ALA A 137 1.46 13.37 -17.25
CA ALA A 137 0.63 12.18 -17.27
C ALA A 137 1.46 10.93 -16.95
N PHE A 138 0.98 10.11 -16.03
CA PHE A 138 1.57 8.83 -15.65
C PHE A 138 0.50 7.85 -15.16
N VAL A 139 0.84 6.57 -15.11
CA VAL A 139 -0.01 5.56 -14.44
C VAL A 139 0.61 5.21 -13.11
N LEU A 140 -0.19 5.34 -12.05
CA LEU A 140 0.12 4.87 -10.71
C LEU A 140 -0.56 3.53 -10.47
N PHE A 141 0.15 2.58 -9.84
CA PHE A 141 -0.48 1.39 -9.26
C PHE A 141 -0.03 1.16 -7.82
N ASP A 142 -0.96 0.67 -7.01
CA ASP A 142 -0.78 0.33 -5.59
C ASP A 142 -1.12 -1.15 -5.39
N ILE A 143 -0.14 -1.98 -5.02
CA ILE A 143 -0.36 -3.40 -4.74
C ILE A 143 -0.65 -3.59 -3.26
N GLY A 144 -1.94 -3.61 -2.93
CA GLY A 144 -2.41 -3.80 -1.57
C GLY A 144 -2.54 -5.26 -1.15
N GLY A 145 -2.98 -5.46 0.10
CA GLY A 145 -3.25 -6.78 0.65
C GLY A 145 -4.47 -7.45 0.02
N GLY A 146 -5.58 -6.70 -0.16
CA GLY A 146 -6.85 -7.21 -0.70
C GLY A 146 -7.16 -6.74 -2.11
N SER A 147 -6.62 -5.60 -2.52
CA SER A 147 -6.89 -4.97 -3.81
C SER A 147 -5.62 -4.47 -4.47
N THR A 148 -5.74 -4.10 -5.75
CA THR A 148 -4.73 -3.33 -6.50
C THR A 148 -5.44 -2.19 -7.20
N GLU A 149 -5.01 -0.97 -6.92
CA GLU A 149 -5.53 0.25 -7.52
C GLU A 149 -4.69 0.64 -8.73
N PHE A 150 -5.35 1.14 -9.79
CA PHE A 150 -4.71 1.76 -10.95
C PHE A 150 -5.28 3.15 -11.15
N VAL A 151 -4.43 4.14 -11.28
CA VAL A 151 -4.81 5.55 -11.46
C VAL A 151 -4.08 6.11 -12.67
N LEU A 152 -4.83 6.63 -13.63
CA LEU A 152 -4.30 7.52 -14.64
C LEU A 152 -4.24 8.93 -14.04
N ALA A 153 -3.06 9.41 -13.74
CA ALA A 153 -2.83 10.79 -13.35
C ALA A 153 -2.66 11.66 -14.59
N ARG A 154 -3.27 12.85 -14.59
CA ARG A 154 -3.10 13.85 -15.62
C ARG A 154 -3.40 15.24 -15.07
N GLY A 155 -2.53 16.23 -15.38
CA GLY A 155 -2.71 17.60 -14.90
C GLY A 155 -2.78 17.72 -13.38
N GLY A 156 -2.06 16.87 -12.65
CA GLY A 156 -2.01 16.85 -11.18
C GLY A 156 -3.19 16.15 -10.50
N GLY A 157 -4.19 15.65 -11.24
CA GLY A 157 -5.36 14.93 -10.69
C GLY A 157 -5.54 13.53 -11.24
N ALA A 158 -6.49 12.77 -10.66
CA ALA A 158 -6.91 11.47 -11.15
C ALA A 158 -7.87 11.65 -12.34
N ALA A 159 -7.42 11.36 -13.55
CA ALA A 159 -8.25 11.40 -14.76
C ALA A 159 -9.11 10.14 -14.90
N ALA A 160 -8.63 9.00 -14.43
CA ALA A 160 -9.37 7.75 -14.31
C ALA A 160 -8.76 6.91 -13.19
N ALA A 161 -9.59 6.13 -12.52
CA ALA A 161 -9.14 5.20 -11.48
C ALA A 161 -9.97 3.93 -11.50
N VAL A 162 -9.36 2.81 -11.07
CA VAL A 162 -10.05 1.54 -10.84
C VAL A 162 -9.38 0.82 -9.68
N SER A 163 -10.17 0.19 -8.83
CA SER A 163 -9.71 -0.73 -7.78
C SER A 163 -10.16 -2.14 -8.12
N LEU A 164 -9.22 -3.05 -8.26
CA LEU A 164 -9.45 -4.46 -8.53
C LEU A 164 -9.37 -5.24 -7.22
N ARG A 165 -10.27 -6.18 -6.99
CA ARG A 165 -10.17 -7.14 -5.87
C ARG A 165 -9.05 -8.16 -6.11
N LEU A 166 -7.88 -7.66 -6.41
CA LEU A 166 -6.66 -8.40 -6.74
C LEU A 166 -5.56 -7.97 -5.78
N GLY A 167 -5.44 -8.63 -4.65
CA GLY A 167 -4.42 -8.34 -3.64
C GLY A 167 -3.56 -9.55 -3.33
N VAL A 168 -2.49 -9.33 -2.57
CA VAL A 168 -1.53 -10.40 -2.26
C VAL A 168 -2.07 -11.43 -1.27
N VAL A 169 -3.02 -11.07 -0.40
CA VAL A 169 -3.58 -11.98 0.61
C VAL A 169 -4.44 -13.07 -0.02
N PRO A 170 -5.46 -12.77 -0.85
CA PRO A 170 -6.21 -13.81 -1.56
C PRO A 170 -5.32 -14.70 -2.43
N LEU A 171 -4.30 -14.14 -3.08
CA LEU A 171 -3.40 -14.92 -3.92
C LEU A 171 -2.52 -15.87 -3.10
N VAL A 172 -2.06 -15.48 -1.91
CA VAL A 172 -1.28 -16.39 -1.06
C VAL A 172 -2.16 -17.47 -0.44
N GLU A 173 -3.42 -17.20 -0.14
CA GLU A 173 -4.38 -18.19 0.35
C GLU A 173 -4.64 -19.28 -0.70
N GLU A 174 -4.75 -18.92 -1.97
CA GLU A 174 -5.01 -19.87 -3.05
C GLU A 174 -3.75 -20.58 -3.54
N TRP A 175 -2.65 -19.86 -3.69
CA TRP A 175 -1.44 -20.31 -4.39
C TRP A 175 -0.21 -20.46 -3.51
N GLY A 176 -0.23 -19.94 -2.28
CA GLY A 176 0.92 -19.90 -1.40
C GLY A 176 1.40 -21.29 -0.98
N GLU A 177 2.71 -21.42 -0.82
CA GLU A 177 3.37 -22.62 -0.33
C GLU A 177 4.47 -22.25 0.67
N PRO A 178 4.68 -23.03 1.74
CA PRO A 178 5.71 -22.72 2.74
C PRO A 178 7.14 -22.93 2.24
N GLY A 179 7.32 -23.79 1.22
CA GLY A 179 8.61 -24.12 0.63
C GLY A 179 9.03 -23.19 -0.52
N PRO A 180 10.05 -23.60 -1.30
CA PRO A 180 10.38 -22.96 -2.56
C PRO A 180 9.21 -22.95 -3.54
N VAL A 181 9.22 -21.97 -4.43
CA VAL A 181 8.14 -21.77 -5.42
C VAL A 181 8.07 -22.95 -6.37
N ARG A 182 6.89 -23.51 -6.53
CA ARG A 182 6.57 -24.42 -7.61
C ARG A 182 6.22 -23.64 -8.87
N TRP A 183 7.11 -23.67 -9.83
CA TRP A 183 7.01 -22.82 -11.02
C TRP A 183 5.79 -23.09 -11.91
N ASP A 184 5.29 -24.34 -11.92
CA ASP A 184 4.03 -24.67 -12.59
C ASP A 184 2.81 -23.99 -11.94
N ARG A 185 2.78 -23.89 -10.62
CA ARG A 185 1.74 -23.18 -9.87
C ARG A 185 1.89 -21.67 -10.04
N PHE A 186 3.12 -21.15 -9.94
CA PHE A 186 3.38 -19.74 -10.18
C PHE A 186 2.94 -19.28 -11.56
N ALA A 187 3.21 -20.09 -12.61
CA ALA A 187 2.78 -19.77 -13.96
C ALA A 187 1.25 -19.63 -14.06
N ARG A 188 0.50 -20.56 -13.46
CA ARG A 188 -0.99 -20.49 -13.44
C ARG A 188 -1.51 -19.28 -12.66
N MET A 189 -0.91 -18.99 -11.48
CA MET A 189 -1.25 -17.78 -10.72
C MET A 189 -1.02 -16.53 -11.58
N ARG A 190 0.15 -16.42 -12.21
CA ARG A 190 0.50 -15.28 -13.06
C ARG A 190 -0.46 -15.14 -14.25
N GLU A 191 -0.80 -16.22 -14.94
CA GLU A 191 -1.81 -16.20 -15.99
C GLU A 191 -3.18 -15.72 -15.48
N GLY A 192 -3.58 -16.14 -14.28
CA GLY A 192 -4.80 -15.66 -13.62
C GLY A 192 -4.77 -14.15 -13.40
N VAL A 193 -3.64 -13.63 -12.88
CA VAL A 193 -3.42 -12.20 -12.69
C VAL A 193 -3.46 -11.44 -14.02
N GLU A 194 -2.74 -11.92 -15.05
CA GLU A 194 -2.70 -11.30 -16.38
C GLU A 194 -4.10 -11.23 -17.03
N ARG A 195 -4.89 -12.31 -16.93
CA ARG A 195 -6.29 -12.30 -17.41
C ARG A 195 -7.15 -11.28 -16.71
N ARG A 196 -7.02 -11.16 -15.38
CA ARG A 196 -7.76 -10.17 -14.60
C ARG A 196 -7.37 -8.75 -14.97
N LEU A 197 -6.08 -8.45 -15.09
CA LEU A 197 -5.61 -7.13 -15.53
C LEU A 197 -6.10 -6.79 -16.93
N ALA A 198 -6.14 -7.79 -17.85
CA ALA A 198 -6.66 -7.58 -19.19
C ALA A 198 -8.16 -7.28 -19.22
N ALA A 199 -8.94 -7.92 -18.35
CA ALA A 199 -10.39 -7.78 -18.30
C ALA A 199 -10.89 -6.59 -17.50
N GLU A 200 -10.19 -6.25 -16.40
CA GLU A 200 -10.70 -5.32 -15.36
C GLU A 200 -10.03 -3.94 -15.40
N VAL A 201 -8.80 -3.81 -15.94
CA VAL A 201 -8.16 -2.48 -16.08
C VAL A 201 -8.67 -1.82 -17.37
N PRO A 202 -9.37 -0.66 -17.26
CA PRO A 202 -9.97 0.01 -18.43
C PRO A 202 -8.94 0.40 -19.48
N ASP A 203 -9.29 0.23 -20.75
CA ASP A 203 -8.44 0.63 -21.88
C ASP A 203 -8.09 2.12 -21.88
N THR A 204 -8.96 2.97 -21.30
CA THR A 204 -8.69 4.40 -21.10
C THR A 204 -7.46 4.65 -20.23
N ILE A 205 -7.15 3.77 -19.28
CA ILE A 205 -5.95 3.84 -18.45
C ILE A 205 -4.75 3.26 -19.21
N VAL A 206 -4.93 2.11 -19.88
CA VAL A 206 -3.84 1.40 -20.54
C VAL A 206 -3.34 2.12 -21.78
N ALA A 207 -4.26 2.65 -22.59
CA ALA A 207 -3.96 3.33 -23.87
C ALA A 207 -3.65 4.82 -23.71
N ALA A 208 -3.50 5.31 -22.48
CA ALA A 208 -3.34 6.73 -22.19
C ALA A 208 -2.06 7.37 -22.75
N GLY A 209 -1.12 6.59 -23.28
CA GLY A 209 0.11 7.09 -23.91
C GLY A 209 1.06 7.78 -22.90
N THR A 210 1.00 7.38 -21.63
CA THR A 210 1.90 7.92 -20.59
C THR A 210 3.27 7.27 -20.71
N ASP A 211 4.33 8.00 -20.42
CA ASP A 211 5.70 7.48 -20.47
C ASP A 211 6.15 6.83 -19.16
N GLU A 212 5.50 7.13 -18.06
CA GLU A 212 5.91 6.66 -16.75
C GLU A 212 4.87 5.74 -16.10
N LEU A 213 5.39 4.70 -15.44
CA LEU A 213 4.67 3.82 -14.54
C LEU A 213 5.21 4.03 -13.13
N VAL A 214 4.35 4.36 -12.19
CA VAL A 214 4.72 4.57 -10.78
C VAL A 214 4.11 3.45 -9.95
N GLY A 215 4.91 2.82 -9.11
CA GLY A 215 4.45 1.76 -8.21
C GLY A 215 4.64 2.16 -6.74
N THR A 216 3.69 1.78 -5.89
CA THR A 216 3.76 2.02 -4.45
C THR A 216 3.36 0.78 -3.64
N ALA A 217 3.31 0.94 -2.34
CA ALA A 217 3.06 -0.08 -1.32
C ALA A 217 4.16 -1.12 -1.13
N GLY A 218 3.86 -2.06 -0.22
CA GLY A 218 4.88 -2.91 0.41
C GLY A 218 5.61 -3.85 -0.54
N THR A 219 4.98 -4.34 -1.60
CA THR A 219 5.64 -5.19 -2.59
C THR A 219 6.71 -4.41 -3.35
N VAL A 220 6.31 -3.26 -3.91
CA VAL A 220 7.17 -2.45 -4.78
C VAL A 220 8.34 -1.86 -3.98
N THR A 221 8.09 -1.34 -2.79
CA THR A 221 9.13 -0.75 -1.94
C THR A 221 10.10 -1.81 -1.41
N THR A 222 9.63 -3.02 -1.11
CA THR A 222 10.50 -4.14 -0.73
C THR A 222 11.41 -4.56 -1.90
N LEU A 223 10.85 -4.68 -3.11
CA LEU A 223 11.64 -5.02 -4.29
C LEU A 223 12.72 -3.98 -4.58
N ALA A 224 12.41 -2.69 -4.43
CA ALA A 224 13.39 -1.62 -4.56
C ALA A 224 14.50 -1.71 -3.51
N ALA A 225 14.15 -1.98 -2.25
CA ALA A 225 15.13 -2.16 -1.18
C ALA A 225 16.06 -3.35 -1.42
N LEU A 226 15.53 -4.46 -1.96
CA LEU A 226 16.31 -5.65 -2.32
C LEU A 226 17.21 -5.39 -3.54
N ASP A 227 16.70 -4.71 -4.58
CA ASP A 227 17.49 -4.33 -5.77
C ASP A 227 18.64 -3.39 -5.40
N LEU A 228 18.41 -2.46 -4.47
CA LEU A 228 19.43 -1.56 -3.92
C LEU A 228 20.43 -2.24 -2.97
N GLY A 229 20.21 -3.52 -2.61
CA GLY A 229 21.06 -4.26 -1.69
C GLY A 229 21.07 -3.69 -0.28
N LEU A 230 19.95 -3.12 0.19
CA LEU A 230 19.90 -2.50 1.51
C LEU A 230 19.94 -3.57 2.63
N SER A 231 20.77 -3.34 3.64
CA SER A 231 20.78 -4.14 4.87
C SER A 231 19.73 -3.66 5.89
N THR A 232 19.36 -2.39 5.82
CA THR A 232 18.29 -1.76 6.61
C THR A 232 17.47 -0.90 5.66
N TYR A 233 16.15 -0.93 5.83
CA TYR A 233 15.25 -0.16 4.98
C TYR A 233 15.53 1.34 5.09
N ASP A 234 15.71 1.97 3.94
CA ASP A 234 15.98 3.40 3.79
C ASP A 234 14.97 4.00 2.80
N ALA A 235 13.95 4.65 3.36
CA ALA A 235 12.88 5.26 2.58
C ALA A 235 13.38 6.32 1.58
N ALA A 236 14.45 7.06 1.93
CA ALA A 236 14.98 8.10 1.05
C ALA A 236 15.68 7.52 -0.18
N ARG A 237 16.28 6.33 -0.06
CA ARG A 237 16.90 5.62 -1.17
C ARG A 237 15.90 4.85 -2.02
N VAL A 238 14.84 4.33 -1.40
CA VAL A 238 13.77 3.58 -2.07
C VAL A 238 12.87 4.53 -2.87
N HIS A 239 12.54 5.69 -2.29
CA HIS A 239 11.67 6.67 -2.93
C HIS A 239 12.35 7.30 -4.16
N GLY A 240 11.68 7.24 -5.32
CA GLY A 240 12.23 7.69 -6.59
C GLY A 240 13.16 6.67 -7.29
N HIS A 241 13.42 5.50 -6.68
CA HIS A 241 14.22 4.46 -7.33
C HIS A 241 13.54 3.97 -8.62
N ARG A 242 14.33 3.81 -9.69
CA ARG A 242 13.88 3.25 -10.97
C ARG A 242 14.11 1.75 -10.97
N LEU A 243 13.05 1.00 -10.67
CA LEU A 243 13.09 -0.46 -10.61
C LEU A 243 12.87 -1.07 -11.99
N GLY A 244 13.87 -1.79 -12.48
CA GLY A 244 13.83 -2.46 -13.79
C GLY A 244 13.11 -3.81 -13.71
N ARG A 245 12.42 -4.20 -14.79
CA ARG A 245 11.75 -5.50 -14.91
C ARG A 245 12.73 -6.66 -14.70
N VAL A 246 13.91 -6.59 -15.28
CA VAL A 246 14.98 -7.61 -15.11
C VAL A 246 15.37 -7.75 -13.63
N ALA A 247 15.41 -6.65 -12.88
CA ALA A 247 15.67 -6.69 -11.45
C ALA A 247 14.56 -7.41 -10.70
N VAL A 248 13.29 -7.14 -11.03
CA VAL A 248 12.14 -7.83 -10.45
C VAL A 248 12.16 -9.33 -10.75
N GLU A 249 12.50 -9.72 -11.99
CA GLU A 249 12.63 -11.13 -12.39
C GLU A 249 13.81 -11.83 -11.67
N ARG A 250 14.93 -11.14 -11.48
CA ARG A 250 16.06 -11.64 -10.69
C ARG A 250 15.67 -11.88 -9.23
N GLU A 251 14.94 -10.93 -8.60
CA GLU A 251 14.46 -11.10 -7.23
C GLU A 251 13.41 -12.21 -7.13
N LEU A 252 12.55 -12.37 -8.14
CA LEU A 252 11.63 -13.51 -8.22
C LEU A 252 12.39 -14.86 -8.19
N ALA A 253 13.42 -15.00 -9.02
CA ALA A 253 14.22 -16.22 -9.06
C ALA A 253 14.93 -16.48 -7.72
N ARG A 254 15.54 -15.44 -7.11
CA ARG A 254 16.22 -15.51 -5.83
C ARG A 254 15.25 -15.89 -4.69
N LEU A 255 14.16 -15.16 -4.55
CA LEU A 255 13.17 -15.41 -3.50
C LEU A 255 12.40 -16.71 -3.73
N GLY A 256 12.14 -17.07 -4.99
CA GLY A 256 11.47 -18.29 -5.36
C GLY A 256 12.23 -19.57 -4.98
N ALA A 257 13.55 -19.51 -4.89
CA ALA A 257 14.39 -20.62 -4.44
C ALA A 257 14.37 -20.84 -2.92
N LEU A 258 13.83 -19.89 -2.14
CA LEU A 258 13.80 -19.91 -0.69
C LEU A 258 12.44 -20.36 -0.14
N SER A 259 12.47 -20.97 1.05
CA SER A 259 11.25 -21.18 1.83
C SER A 259 10.71 -19.84 2.37
N VAL A 260 9.44 -19.79 2.79
CA VAL A 260 8.87 -18.61 3.45
C VAL A 260 9.67 -18.23 4.71
N ALA A 261 10.11 -19.23 5.49
CA ALA A 261 10.93 -19.00 6.69
C ALA A 261 12.28 -18.35 6.35
N ASP A 262 12.93 -18.78 5.26
CA ASP A 262 14.22 -18.23 4.84
C ASP A 262 14.08 -16.84 4.22
N ARG A 263 12.99 -16.59 3.47
CA ARG A 263 12.64 -15.23 3.00
C ARG A 263 12.47 -14.26 4.17
N GLY A 264 11.80 -14.69 5.25
CA GLY A 264 11.58 -13.87 6.45
C GLY A 264 12.85 -13.51 7.23
N ARG A 265 14.01 -14.09 6.88
CA ARG A 265 15.33 -13.74 7.44
C ARG A 265 16.10 -12.75 6.59
N LEU A 266 15.59 -12.43 5.40
CA LEU A 266 16.28 -11.50 4.50
C LEU A 266 16.17 -10.05 5.01
N PRO A 267 17.24 -9.27 4.88
CA PRO A 267 17.18 -7.83 5.15
C PRO A 267 16.08 -7.17 4.32
N CYS A 268 15.43 -6.17 4.88
CA CYS A 268 14.38 -5.36 4.24
C CYS A 268 13.11 -6.12 3.81
N LEU A 269 13.04 -7.42 4.03
CA LEU A 269 11.81 -8.20 3.87
C LEU A 269 11.22 -8.51 5.25
N GLU A 270 10.19 -7.76 5.61
CA GLU A 270 9.49 -7.96 6.90
C GLU A 270 8.96 -9.40 7.00
N PRO A 271 9.23 -10.15 8.10
CA PRO A 271 8.85 -11.56 8.22
C PRO A 271 7.37 -11.81 7.91
N GLY A 272 6.49 -10.90 8.33
CA GLY A 272 5.05 -10.96 8.05
C GLY A 272 4.66 -10.73 6.59
N ARG A 273 5.63 -10.47 5.69
CA ARG A 273 5.43 -10.33 4.25
C ARG A 273 6.14 -11.39 3.42
N ALA A 274 6.84 -12.32 4.07
CA ALA A 274 7.66 -13.32 3.39
C ALA A 274 6.86 -14.27 2.49
N ASP A 275 5.62 -14.55 2.82
CA ASP A 275 4.69 -15.37 2.05
C ASP A 275 4.00 -14.58 0.93
N VAL A 276 3.63 -13.33 1.18
CA VAL A 276 2.89 -12.49 0.20
C VAL A 276 3.78 -11.85 -0.86
N ILE A 277 5.11 -11.87 -0.72
CA ILE A 277 6.01 -11.22 -1.66
C ILE A 277 5.96 -11.84 -3.07
N ILE A 278 5.86 -13.17 -3.18
CA ILE A 278 5.80 -13.87 -4.47
C ILE A 278 4.52 -13.52 -5.26
N PRO A 279 3.31 -13.58 -4.67
CA PRO A 279 2.11 -13.04 -5.30
C PRO A 279 2.24 -11.57 -5.69
N GLY A 280 2.84 -10.75 -4.84
CA GLY A 280 3.09 -9.34 -5.15
C GLY A 280 3.98 -9.14 -6.37
N ILE A 281 5.04 -9.95 -6.52
CA ILE A 281 5.90 -9.95 -7.71
C ILE A 281 5.11 -10.35 -8.96
N ALA A 282 4.21 -11.34 -8.85
CA ALA A 282 3.37 -11.73 -9.98
C ALA A 282 2.49 -10.58 -10.46
N ILE A 283 1.85 -9.83 -9.54
CA ILE A 283 1.06 -8.64 -9.90
C ILE A 283 1.96 -7.56 -10.51
N CYS A 284 3.13 -7.28 -9.92
CA CYS A 284 4.06 -6.28 -10.41
C CYS A 284 4.52 -6.56 -11.85
N LEU A 285 4.97 -7.79 -12.13
CA LEU A 285 5.40 -8.21 -13.48
C LEU A 285 4.27 -8.18 -14.48
N ALA A 286 3.07 -8.66 -14.11
CA ALA A 286 1.89 -8.60 -14.96
C ALA A 286 1.48 -7.15 -15.28
N THR A 287 1.59 -6.25 -14.30
CA THR A 287 1.35 -4.81 -14.49
C THR A 287 2.36 -4.21 -15.46
N MET A 288 3.66 -4.46 -15.25
CA MET A 288 4.71 -3.97 -16.16
C MET A 288 4.47 -4.46 -17.59
N ALA A 289 4.08 -5.73 -17.76
CA ALA A 289 3.75 -6.31 -19.07
C ALA A 289 2.49 -5.67 -19.70
N ARG A 290 1.40 -5.48 -18.93
CA ARG A 290 0.14 -4.87 -19.39
C ARG A 290 0.36 -3.45 -19.91
N PHE A 291 1.20 -2.67 -19.23
CA PHE A 291 1.54 -1.31 -19.62
C PHE A 291 2.78 -1.22 -20.53
N ARG A 292 3.38 -2.35 -20.92
CA ARG A 292 4.58 -2.44 -21.77
C ARG A 292 5.73 -1.58 -21.24
N ARG A 293 6.03 -1.68 -19.94
CA ARG A 293 7.08 -0.91 -19.28
C ARG A 293 8.20 -1.81 -18.79
N GLU A 294 9.43 -1.44 -19.14
CA GLU A 294 10.64 -2.11 -18.67
C GLU A 294 11.15 -1.56 -17.34
N HIS A 295 10.63 -0.41 -16.92
CA HIS A 295 10.96 0.23 -15.64
C HIS A 295 9.72 0.83 -15.02
N LEU A 296 9.74 0.95 -13.70
CA LEU A 296 8.79 1.74 -12.93
C LEU A 296 9.52 2.65 -11.94
N VAL A 297 8.91 3.75 -11.56
CA VAL A 297 9.37 4.65 -10.49
C VAL A 297 8.72 4.22 -9.19
N VAL A 298 9.51 4.04 -8.14
CA VAL A 298 9.03 3.56 -6.85
C VAL A 298 8.65 4.73 -5.95
N SER A 299 7.45 4.70 -5.38
CA SER A 299 7.06 5.62 -4.33
C SER A 299 7.00 4.90 -2.97
N ASP A 300 7.73 5.44 -1.98
CA ASP A 300 7.57 5.05 -0.57
C ASP A 300 6.36 5.75 0.09
N ARG A 301 5.85 6.80 -0.55
CA ARG A 301 4.63 7.51 -0.14
C ARG A 301 3.42 6.93 -0.86
N GLY A 302 2.28 7.00 -0.19
CA GLY A 302 1.01 6.48 -0.71
C GLY A 302 -0.18 6.98 0.09
N LEU A 303 -1.14 6.10 0.36
CA LEU A 303 -2.38 6.40 1.05
C LEU A 303 -2.18 7.17 2.37
N ARG A 304 -1.24 6.73 3.21
CA ARG A 304 -0.96 7.33 4.51
C ARG A 304 -0.61 8.82 4.43
N GLU A 305 0.23 9.20 3.46
CA GLU A 305 0.60 10.58 3.19
C GLU A 305 -0.55 11.36 2.54
N GLY A 306 -1.36 10.73 1.69
CA GLY A 306 -2.57 11.34 1.13
C GLY A 306 -3.58 11.73 2.22
N ILE A 307 -3.82 10.84 3.18
CA ILE A 307 -4.65 11.12 4.36
C ILE A 307 -4.10 12.33 5.13
N LEU A 308 -2.78 12.41 5.28
CA LEU A 308 -2.12 13.55 5.95
C LEU A 308 -2.36 14.86 5.21
N TYR A 309 -2.23 14.88 3.88
CA TYR A 309 -2.44 16.10 3.09
C TYR A 309 -3.88 16.61 3.18
N GLU A 310 -4.86 15.72 3.25
CA GLU A 310 -6.25 16.13 3.52
C GLU A 310 -6.41 16.72 4.94
N LEU A 311 -5.77 16.12 5.95
CA LEU A 311 -5.77 16.68 7.31
C LEU A 311 -5.15 18.09 7.37
N LEU A 312 -4.14 18.34 6.55
CA LEU A 312 -3.51 19.65 6.43
C LEU A 312 -4.38 20.68 5.69
N GLY A 313 -5.44 20.25 5.01
CA GLY A 313 -6.27 21.12 4.16
C GLY A 313 -5.57 21.54 2.87
N THR A 314 -4.53 20.83 2.47
CA THR A 314 -3.80 21.05 1.22
C THR A 314 -4.34 20.12 0.13
N THR A 315 -5.58 20.32 -0.30
CA THR A 315 -6.06 19.82 -1.58
C THR A 315 -5.43 20.67 -2.68
N ARG A 316 -4.53 20.08 -3.45
CA ARG A 316 -4.07 20.69 -4.71
C ARG A 316 -5.03 20.33 -5.82
#